data_67c3d11cf3a9853069dcbec0df3a853d
#
_entry.id   67c3d11cf3a9853069dcbec0df3a853d
#
_cell.length_a   1.000
_cell.length_b   1.000
_cell.length_c   1.000
_cell.angle_alpha   90.00
_cell.angle_beta   90.00
_cell.angle_gamma   90.00
#
_symmetry.space_group_name_H-M   'P 1'
#
loop_
_entity.id
_entity.type
_entity.pdbx_description
1 polymer ?
#
loop_
_entity_poly.entity_id
_entity_poly.type
_entity_poly.pdbx_seq_one_letter_code
_entity_poly.pdbx_strand_id
1 'polypeptide(L)'
;MKKRWYRKSGIKGLLVLLTIFFVTVSCVGAGASVVIMNKGVRPLDSKSYVDSQSFRDSVYNLSHTIVNAISNRHILDQASDDELVDLAELNQGTELTHKNTSGLAYRAKDLYDWAKKSSWDRSANVLICRQPDGNDYYMYYNDFADKIITGELKFVFGSEEGQEEYTKDILSMLSGKEYIYYGYTDNSIGIRNDGVEYVADAEGNVVYTDIYNYESSGNNDAPLKEEYKPDGADGILDVVNNSKEWKGNISRAYQYLYEALVEYSDASYGEKILKTYTQGATNINYMYVDTKSDKVYSNINGVTSANYEKMLDKLTSGADPFMLISPEVQDCILGFTNVSSWTESYWQSMIENTGLAGENYLYFVSVDKDFPVLDRIKQEKLAYEKFEPWLVPIMVVSVAAFILALVGIVILTVAAGRNNEDEKVHLNFFDRWYTEIAAGMIVVIWLMGLSILMQAMDSEEMRIIWEVIDFGMIGIWTGCWFLTGWLSLVRRIKEKSLWRDSLLRHVLRMLKKIFSGIGNLVVFMSKNTISRIKIAAGFGCFVFAQMLLVMLGIGAGAMLPLLLLLVLDVAVLYWLLEKAW
;
A
#
# COMPACT_ATOMS: atom_id res chain seq x y z
N MET A 1 -5.97 62.87 -17.51
CA MET A 1 -6.12 61.43 -17.22
C MET A 1 -6.90 61.24 -15.91
N LYS A 2 -7.99 60.47 -15.93
CA LYS A 2 -8.67 60.08 -14.67
C LYS A 2 -7.74 59.18 -13.87
N LYS A 3 -7.26 59.64 -12.69
CA LYS A 3 -6.44 58.83 -11.77
C LYS A 3 -7.24 57.63 -11.28
N ARG A 4 -6.87 56.43 -11.68
CA ARG A 4 -7.55 55.20 -11.27
C ARG A 4 -6.98 54.77 -9.91
N TRP A 5 -7.82 54.75 -8.89
CA TRP A 5 -7.46 54.51 -7.49
C TRP A 5 -6.66 53.22 -7.28
N TYR A 6 -7.00 52.13 -8.02
CA TYR A 6 -6.35 50.82 -7.94
C TYR A 6 -4.93 50.76 -8.54
N ARG A 7 -4.45 51.88 -9.16
CA ARG A 7 -3.09 51.97 -9.71
C ARG A 7 -2.09 52.61 -8.74
N LYS A 8 -2.55 53.14 -7.59
CA LYS A 8 -1.65 53.69 -6.56
C LYS A 8 -0.85 52.56 -5.90
N SER A 9 0.48 52.77 -5.70
CA SER A 9 1.40 51.76 -5.16
C SER A 9 0.94 51.19 -3.81
N GLY A 10 0.56 52.05 -2.85
CA GLY A 10 0.08 51.62 -1.53
C GLY A 10 -1.22 50.77 -1.62
N ILE A 11 -2.14 51.15 -2.52
CA ILE A 11 -3.39 50.38 -2.70
C ILE A 11 -3.10 49.02 -3.34
N LYS A 12 -2.16 48.91 -4.27
CA LYS A 12 -1.75 47.61 -4.81
C LYS A 12 -1.13 46.73 -3.74
N GLY A 13 -0.28 47.26 -2.87
CA GLY A 13 0.28 46.52 -1.74
C GLY A 13 -0.80 46.02 -0.80
N LEU A 14 -1.77 46.87 -0.46
CA LEU A 14 -2.92 46.48 0.36
C LEU A 14 -3.77 45.39 -0.32
N LEU A 15 -4.03 45.50 -1.64
CA LEU A 15 -4.76 44.48 -2.40
C LEU A 15 -4.03 43.13 -2.45
N VAL A 16 -2.71 43.12 -2.57
CA VAL A 16 -1.89 41.91 -2.50
C VAL A 16 -2.04 41.24 -1.14
N LEU A 17 -1.89 42.03 -0.04
CA LEU A 17 -2.03 41.51 1.31
C LEU A 17 -3.45 40.99 1.59
N LEU A 18 -4.49 41.70 1.16
CA LEU A 18 -5.88 41.22 1.29
C LEU A 18 -6.14 39.96 0.47
N THR A 19 -5.59 39.86 -0.73
CA THR A 19 -5.75 38.66 -1.56
C THR A 19 -5.06 37.46 -0.91
N ILE A 20 -3.84 37.63 -0.40
CA ILE A 20 -3.15 36.57 0.35
C ILE A 20 -3.94 36.18 1.60
N PHE A 21 -4.45 37.17 2.36
CA PHE A 21 -5.29 36.93 3.52
C PHE A 21 -6.52 36.07 3.18
N PHE A 22 -7.25 36.41 2.11
CA PHE A 22 -8.43 35.64 1.70
C PHE A 22 -8.07 34.26 1.18
N VAL A 23 -6.95 34.08 0.48
CA VAL A 23 -6.43 32.75 0.11
C VAL A 23 -6.15 31.94 1.37
N THR A 24 -5.48 32.54 2.36
CA THR A 24 -5.17 31.89 3.63
C THR A 24 -6.42 31.48 4.39
N VAL A 25 -7.40 32.37 4.54
CA VAL A 25 -8.70 32.08 5.19
C VAL A 25 -9.42 30.95 4.46
N SER A 26 -9.39 30.94 3.13
CA SER A 26 -9.97 29.85 2.34
C SER A 26 -9.26 28.52 2.58
N CYS A 27 -7.93 28.50 2.60
CA CYS A 27 -7.16 27.28 2.87
C CYS A 27 -7.39 26.75 4.29
N VAL A 28 -7.36 27.65 5.30
CA VAL A 28 -7.65 27.30 6.70
C VAL A 28 -9.05 26.73 6.83
N GLY A 29 -10.06 27.37 6.22
CA GLY A 29 -11.44 26.90 6.27
C GLY A 29 -11.63 25.57 5.56
N ALA A 30 -10.99 25.36 4.40
CA ALA A 30 -11.02 24.09 3.70
C ALA A 30 -10.33 22.99 4.53
N GLY A 31 -9.14 23.26 5.07
CA GLY A 31 -8.42 22.32 5.92
C GLY A 31 -9.19 21.98 7.20
N ALA A 32 -9.71 22.96 7.91
CA ALA A 32 -10.55 22.74 9.08
C ALA A 32 -11.80 21.91 8.76
N SER A 33 -12.42 22.14 7.59
CA SER A 33 -13.55 21.30 7.13
C SER A 33 -13.14 19.85 6.92
N VAL A 34 -11.98 19.58 6.31
CA VAL A 34 -11.45 18.23 6.14
C VAL A 34 -11.18 17.58 7.49
N VAL A 35 -10.54 18.28 8.43
CA VAL A 35 -10.29 17.78 9.79
C VAL A 35 -11.59 17.42 10.50
N ILE A 36 -12.62 18.25 10.39
CA ILE A 36 -13.95 17.98 10.96
C ILE A 36 -14.60 16.76 10.28
N MET A 37 -14.52 16.67 8.96
CA MET A 37 -15.05 15.52 8.21
C MET A 37 -14.34 14.21 8.57
N ASN A 38 -13.04 14.24 8.84
CA ASN A 38 -12.28 13.09 9.33
C ASN A 38 -12.70 12.64 10.74
N LYS A 39 -13.40 13.51 11.50
CA LYS A 39 -14.06 13.14 12.77
C LYS A 39 -15.48 12.59 12.57
N GLY A 40 -15.85 12.25 11.34
CA GLY A 40 -17.13 11.64 11.01
C GLY A 40 -18.27 12.61 10.75
N VAL A 41 -18.06 13.94 10.85
CA VAL A 41 -19.09 14.92 10.56
C VAL A 41 -19.20 15.15 9.05
N ARG A 42 -20.41 15.05 8.49
CA ARG A 42 -20.63 15.27 7.06
C ARG A 42 -21.45 16.53 6.80
N PRO A 43 -21.20 17.25 5.69
CA PRO A 43 -22.03 18.38 5.30
C PRO A 43 -23.46 17.90 5.02
N LEU A 44 -24.45 18.64 5.52
CA LEU A 44 -25.88 18.36 5.32
C LEU A 44 -26.38 17.04 5.96
N ASP A 45 -25.62 16.47 6.89
CA ASP A 45 -26.04 15.34 7.69
C ASP A 45 -27.05 15.75 8.78
N SER A 46 -27.61 14.80 9.49
CA SER A 46 -28.52 15.07 10.61
C SER A 46 -27.81 15.86 11.73
N LYS A 47 -28.54 16.70 12.43
CA LYS A 47 -28.03 17.38 13.65
C LYS A 47 -27.87 16.42 14.82
N SER A 48 -28.64 15.34 14.83
CA SER A 48 -28.51 14.24 15.82
C SER A 48 -27.47 13.24 15.34
N TYR A 49 -26.52 12.89 16.19
CA TYR A 49 -25.52 11.85 15.87
C TYR A 49 -26.18 10.51 15.54
N VAL A 50 -27.19 10.11 16.30
CA VAL A 50 -27.88 8.82 16.12
C VAL A 50 -28.58 8.72 14.76
N ASP A 51 -29.08 9.84 14.22
CA ASP A 51 -29.72 9.89 12.91
C ASP A 51 -28.73 10.18 11.77
N SER A 52 -27.47 10.37 12.08
CA SER A 52 -26.43 10.74 11.11
C SER A 52 -25.92 9.52 10.30
N GLN A 53 -25.42 9.79 9.12
CA GLN A 53 -24.71 8.78 8.33
C GLN A 53 -23.45 8.28 9.06
N SER A 54 -22.79 9.16 9.82
CA SER A 54 -21.60 8.81 10.60
C SER A 54 -21.87 7.74 11.65
N PHE A 55 -23.02 7.83 12.34
CA PHE A 55 -23.43 6.81 13.29
C PHE A 55 -23.65 5.45 12.61
N ARG A 56 -24.33 5.45 11.46
CA ARG A 56 -24.57 4.22 10.68
C ARG A 56 -23.28 3.58 10.21
N ASP A 57 -22.35 4.39 9.68
CA ASP A 57 -21.04 3.90 9.25
C ASP A 57 -20.23 3.33 10.43
N SER A 58 -20.33 3.95 11.62
CA SER A 58 -19.66 3.48 12.83
C SER A 58 -20.24 2.16 13.30
N VAL A 59 -21.58 2.03 13.37
CA VAL A 59 -22.25 0.78 13.72
C VAL A 59 -21.93 -0.31 12.70
N TYR A 60 -21.91 0.01 11.41
CA TYR A 60 -21.49 -0.91 10.36
C TYR A 60 -20.07 -1.43 10.57
N ASN A 61 -19.10 -0.52 10.73
CA ASN A 61 -17.70 -0.91 10.88
C ASN A 61 -17.47 -1.75 12.15
N LEU A 62 -18.17 -1.41 13.23
CA LEU A 62 -18.12 -2.18 14.47
C LEU A 62 -18.77 -3.56 14.31
N SER A 63 -19.92 -3.63 13.63
CA SER A 63 -20.58 -4.88 13.31
C SER A 63 -19.71 -5.78 12.44
N HIS A 64 -19.10 -5.23 11.40
CA HIS A 64 -18.13 -5.94 10.55
C HIS A 64 -16.95 -6.49 11.38
N THR A 65 -16.42 -5.70 12.31
CA THR A 65 -15.36 -6.13 13.22
C THR A 65 -15.82 -7.28 14.12
N ILE A 66 -17.03 -7.19 14.68
CA ILE A 66 -17.60 -8.21 15.57
C ILE A 66 -17.88 -9.51 14.78
N VAL A 67 -18.52 -9.41 13.62
CA VAL A 67 -18.86 -10.59 12.81
C VAL A 67 -17.60 -11.30 12.31
N ASN A 68 -16.60 -10.57 11.85
CA ASN A 68 -15.30 -11.14 11.48
C ASN A 68 -14.61 -11.81 12.68
N ALA A 69 -14.68 -11.20 13.87
CA ALA A 69 -14.11 -11.79 15.07
C ALA A 69 -14.82 -13.09 15.49
N ILE A 70 -16.15 -13.17 15.29
CA ILE A 70 -16.92 -14.40 15.51
C ILE A 70 -16.54 -15.45 14.45
N SER A 71 -16.42 -15.06 13.18
CA SER A 71 -15.99 -15.95 12.09
C SER A 71 -14.63 -16.54 12.36
N ASN A 72 -13.67 -15.70 12.66
CA ASN A 72 -12.29 -16.14 12.94
C ASN A 72 -12.23 -17.09 14.14
N ARG A 73 -13.09 -16.89 15.14
CA ARG A 73 -13.17 -17.77 16.31
C ARG A 73 -13.75 -19.14 16.01
N HIS A 74 -14.46 -19.34 14.91
CA HIS A 74 -15.21 -20.57 14.61
C HIS A 74 -14.35 -21.84 14.69
N ILE A 75 -13.06 -21.76 14.32
CA ILE A 75 -12.13 -22.91 14.42
C ILE A 75 -11.96 -23.40 15.86
N LEU A 76 -12.01 -22.50 16.87
CA LEU A 76 -11.89 -22.87 18.28
C LEU A 76 -13.11 -23.67 18.78
N ASP A 77 -14.22 -23.63 18.07
CA ASP A 77 -15.43 -24.37 18.39
C ASP A 77 -15.46 -25.77 17.73
N GLN A 78 -14.48 -26.06 16.86
CA GLN A 78 -14.40 -27.34 16.16
C GLN A 78 -13.67 -28.42 16.97
N ALA A 79 -12.75 -28.02 17.86
CA ALA A 79 -12.00 -28.95 18.69
C ALA A 79 -11.74 -28.36 20.07
N SER A 80 -11.89 -29.15 21.12
CA SER A 80 -11.45 -28.78 22.48
C SER A 80 -9.94 -28.85 22.60
N ASP A 81 -9.37 -28.23 23.65
CA ASP A 81 -7.93 -28.08 23.86
C ASP A 81 -7.12 -29.39 23.72
N ASP A 82 -7.68 -30.49 24.22
CA ASP A 82 -7.01 -31.79 24.24
C ASP A 82 -7.31 -32.67 22.99
N GLU A 83 -8.22 -32.24 22.14
CA GLU A 83 -8.60 -32.99 20.92
C GLU A 83 -7.58 -32.77 19.81
N LEU A 84 -7.46 -33.77 18.95
CA LEU A 84 -6.62 -33.72 17.77
C LEU A 84 -7.33 -33.03 16.61
N VAL A 85 -6.57 -32.23 15.90
CA VAL A 85 -6.92 -31.59 14.64
C VAL A 85 -6.04 -32.19 13.56
N ASP A 86 -6.62 -33.03 12.70
CA ASP A 86 -5.94 -33.57 11.52
C ASP A 86 -5.93 -32.50 10.43
N LEU A 87 -4.72 -32.07 10.04
CA LEU A 87 -4.57 -30.96 9.10
C LEU A 87 -5.08 -31.26 7.69
N ALA A 88 -5.13 -32.53 7.31
CA ALA A 88 -5.70 -32.90 6.02
C ALA A 88 -7.23 -32.80 6.04
N GLU A 89 -7.88 -33.20 7.15
CA GLU A 89 -9.32 -33.00 7.34
C GLU A 89 -9.67 -31.52 7.40
N LEU A 90 -8.90 -30.73 8.17
CA LEU A 90 -9.10 -29.29 8.30
C LEU A 90 -9.00 -28.58 6.94
N ASN A 91 -7.95 -28.85 6.18
CA ASN A 91 -7.72 -28.21 4.88
C ASN A 91 -8.77 -28.61 3.82
N GLN A 92 -9.35 -29.81 3.92
CA GLN A 92 -10.44 -30.24 3.06
C GLN A 92 -11.81 -29.67 3.47
N GLY A 93 -11.90 -28.98 4.60
CA GLY A 93 -13.17 -28.47 5.13
C GLY A 93 -14.15 -29.59 5.53
N THR A 94 -13.63 -30.77 5.85
CA THR A 94 -14.43 -31.90 6.31
C THR A 94 -14.66 -31.83 7.82
N GLU A 95 -15.66 -32.54 8.33
CA GLU A 95 -15.87 -32.67 9.78
C GLU A 95 -14.66 -33.36 10.43
N LEU A 96 -14.10 -32.73 11.49
CA LEU A 96 -12.95 -33.27 12.20
C LEU A 96 -13.31 -34.56 12.94
N THR A 97 -12.57 -35.63 12.69
CA THR A 97 -12.77 -36.90 13.39
C THR A 97 -12.09 -36.97 14.75
N HIS A 98 -11.28 -35.97 15.10
CA HIS A 98 -10.43 -35.88 16.30
C HIS A 98 -9.45 -37.06 16.44
N LYS A 99 -9.03 -37.62 15.32
CA LYS A 99 -8.07 -38.72 15.23
C LYS A 99 -6.93 -38.32 14.29
N ASN A 100 -5.77 -38.90 14.50
CA ASN A 100 -4.67 -38.77 13.57
C ASN A 100 -4.86 -39.74 12.39
N THR A 101 -5.65 -39.32 11.39
CA THR A 101 -6.01 -40.15 10.23
C THR A 101 -4.98 -40.03 9.11
N SER A 102 -4.41 -38.84 8.92
CA SER A 102 -3.43 -38.58 7.86
C SER A 102 -1.97 -38.77 8.30
N GLY A 103 -1.72 -38.84 9.60
CA GLY A 103 -0.37 -38.79 10.17
C GLY A 103 0.10 -37.36 10.49
N LEU A 104 -0.67 -36.34 10.13
CA LEU A 104 -0.34 -34.93 10.34
C LEU A 104 -1.41 -34.26 11.21
N ALA A 105 -1.56 -34.75 12.43
CA ALA A 105 -2.50 -34.19 13.41
C ALA A 105 -1.76 -33.55 14.59
N TYR A 106 -2.34 -32.51 15.14
CA TYR A 106 -1.82 -31.76 16.27
C TYR A 106 -2.92 -31.54 17.31
N ARG A 107 -2.58 -31.34 18.58
CA ARG A 107 -3.56 -30.92 19.58
C ARG A 107 -3.99 -29.49 19.28
N ALA A 108 -5.30 -29.23 19.41
CA ALA A 108 -5.86 -27.89 19.21
C ALA A 108 -5.18 -26.84 20.06
N LYS A 109 -4.86 -27.17 21.33
CA LYS A 109 -4.12 -26.30 22.25
C LYS A 109 -2.72 -25.95 21.76
N ASP A 110 -1.98 -26.92 21.21
CA ASP A 110 -0.60 -26.67 20.72
C ASP A 110 -0.63 -25.72 19.53
N LEU A 111 -1.52 -25.95 18.56
CA LEU A 111 -1.75 -25.04 17.43
C LEU A 111 -2.10 -23.62 17.90
N TYR A 112 -3.01 -23.50 18.87
CA TYR A 112 -3.41 -22.20 19.43
C TYR A 112 -2.27 -21.50 20.18
N ASP A 113 -1.49 -22.23 20.99
CA ASP A 113 -0.37 -21.65 21.75
C ASP A 113 0.79 -21.24 20.84
N TRP A 114 1.06 -21.97 19.76
CA TRP A 114 2.04 -21.57 18.75
C TRP A 114 1.57 -20.37 17.95
N ALA A 115 0.31 -20.38 17.54
CA ALA A 115 -0.30 -19.31 16.75
C ALA A 115 -0.34 -17.96 17.49
N LYS A 116 -0.44 -17.94 18.82
CA LYS A 116 -0.37 -16.73 19.65
C LYS A 116 0.98 -16.04 19.63
N LYS A 117 2.06 -16.76 19.35
CA LYS A 117 3.38 -16.17 19.27
C LYS A 117 3.41 -15.23 18.07
N SER A 118 3.75 -13.96 18.26
CA SER A 118 3.68 -12.90 17.23
C SER A 118 4.61 -13.10 16.02
N SER A 119 5.56 -14.01 16.15
CA SER A 119 6.41 -14.47 15.06
C SER A 119 6.56 -15.98 15.19
N TRP A 120 5.93 -16.72 14.31
CA TRP A 120 6.26 -18.13 14.15
C TRP A 120 7.67 -18.18 13.57
N ASP A 121 8.56 -18.78 14.30
CA ASP A 121 9.92 -18.88 13.82
C ASP A 121 9.95 -19.95 12.72
N ARG A 122 10.13 -19.49 11.48
CA ARG A 122 10.17 -20.31 10.28
C ARG A 122 11.57 -20.79 9.92
N SER A 123 12.55 -20.57 10.80
CA SER A 123 13.97 -20.78 10.52
C SER A 123 14.47 -22.21 10.68
N ALA A 124 13.64 -23.23 10.51
CA ALA A 124 14.14 -24.59 10.44
C ALA A 124 14.85 -24.78 9.08
N ASN A 125 16.16 -24.94 9.13
CA ASN A 125 16.96 -25.27 7.97
C ASN A 125 16.88 -26.77 7.69
N VAL A 126 16.39 -27.14 6.52
CA VAL A 126 16.18 -28.52 6.10
C VAL A 126 17.03 -28.85 4.89
N LEU A 127 17.67 -30.02 4.93
CA LEU A 127 18.39 -30.62 3.80
C LEU A 127 17.49 -31.62 3.10
N ILE A 128 17.61 -31.68 1.80
CA ILE A 128 17.14 -32.78 0.97
C ILE A 128 18.34 -33.70 0.69
N CYS A 129 18.26 -34.91 1.21
CA CYS A 129 19.29 -35.94 1.08
C CYS A 129 18.81 -37.00 0.08
N ARG A 130 19.36 -37.03 -1.12
CA ARG A 130 18.95 -37.97 -2.15
C ARG A 130 19.56 -39.37 -1.88
N GLN A 131 18.71 -40.36 -1.76
CA GLN A 131 19.09 -41.75 -1.55
C GLN A 131 19.52 -42.42 -2.87
N PRO A 132 20.27 -43.53 -2.83
CA PRO A 132 20.71 -44.27 -4.04
C PRO A 132 19.56 -44.78 -4.91
N ASP A 133 18.38 -45.00 -4.34
CA ASP A 133 17.17 -45.43 -5.05
C ASP A 133 16.44 -44.25 -5.75
N GLY A 134 16.96 -43.01 -5.61
CA GLY A 134 16.41 -41.81 -6.20
C GLY A 134 15.33 -41.13 -5.35
N ASN A 135 15.00 -41.67 -4.18
CA ASN A 135 14.08 -41.04 -3.25
C ASN A 135 14.78 -39.94 -2.45
N ASP A 136 14.03 -38.87 -2.09
CA ASP A 136 14.51 -37.81 -1.23
C ASP A 136 14.17 -38.13 0.23
N TYR A 137 15.15 -37.90 1.11
CA TYR A 137 15.03 -37.95 2.57
C TYR A 137 15.29 -36.57 3.14
N TYR A 138 14.42 -36.10 4.01
CA TYR A 138 14.53 -34.75 4.59
C TYR A 138 15.10 -34.79 5.99
N MET A 139 16.07 -33.92 6.28
CA MET A 139 16.77 -33.85 7.57
C MET A 139 17.03 -32.42 7.99
N TYR A 140 16.92 -32.13 9.28
CA TYR A 140 17.34 -30.83 9.78
C TYR A 140 18.87 -30.67 9.75
N TYR A 141 19.35 -29.43 9.57
CA TYR A 141 20.78 -29.14 9.50
C TYR A 141 21.54 -29.64 10.74
N ASN A 142 20.97 -29.43 11.94
CA ASN A 142 21.61 -29.86 13.19
C ASN A 142 21.72 -31.37 13.25
N ASP A 143 20.68 -32.13 12.89
CA ASP A 143 20.71 -33.59 12.88
C ASP A 143 21.73 -34.14 11.91
N PHE A 144 21.84 -33.54 10.73
CA PHE A 144 22.84 -33.92 9.75
C PHE A 144 24.27 -33.62 10.25
N ALA A 145 24.49 -32.42 10.83
CA ALA A 145 25.77 -32.04 11.39
C ALA A 145 26.18 -32.98 12.54
N ASP A 146 25.25 -33.31 13.43
CA ASP A 146 25.51 -34.22 14.55
C ASP A 146 25.90 -35.64 14.05
N LYS A 147 25.24 -36.15 13.01
CA LYS A 147 25.58 -37.42 12.40
C LYS A 147 26.97 -37.42 11.74
N ILE A 148 27.40 -36.32 11.14
CA ILE A 148 28.78 -36.15 10.65
C ILE A 148 29.76 -36.08 11.81
N ILE A 149 29.48 -35.31 12.86
CA ILE A 149 30.37 -35.16 14.04
C ILE A 149 30.51 -36.47 14.80
N THR A 150 29.42 -37.22 14.96
CA THR A 150 29.45 -38.55 15.64
C THR A 150 30.06 -39.65 14.79
N GLY A 151 30.25 -39.44 13.48
CA GLY A 151 30.78 -40.40 12.55
C GLY A 151 29.75 -41.45 12.07
N GLU A 152 28.45 -41.24 12.37
CA GLU A 152 27.37 -42.02 11.77
C GLU A 152 27.31 -41.84 10.25
N LEU A 153 27.60 -40.61 9.81
CA LEU A 153 27.72 -40.25 8.40
C LEU A 153 29.13 -39.72 8.12
N LYS A 154 29.63 -39.94 6.92
CA LYS A 154 30.94 -39.47 6.45
C LYS A 154 30.85 -38.98 5.03
N PHE A 155 31.47 -37.84 4.71
CA PHE A 155 31.69 -37.41 3.34
C PHE A 155 32.77 -38.30 2.70
N VAL A 156 32.52 -38.77 1.49
CA VAL A 156 33.50 -39.46 0.67
C VAL A 156 33.86 -38.59 -0.52
N PHE A 157 35.15 -38.33 -0.66
CA PHE A 157 35.70 -37.39 -1.63
C PHE A 157 36.41 -38.15 -2.76
N GLY A 158 36.35 -37.61 -3.98
CA GLY A 158 37.09 -38.14 -5.13
C GLY A 158 38.61 -37.89 -5.08
N SER A 159 39.07 -36.94 -4.21
CA SER A 159 40.49 -36.69 -3.95
C SER A 159 40.72 -36.45 -2.46
N GLU A 160 41.93 -36.70 -1.96
CA GLU A 160 42.28 -36.50 -0.55
C GLU A 160 42.57 -35.00 -0.20
N GLU A 161 42.70 -34.13 -1.21
CA GLU A 161 43.09 -32.74 -1.05
C GLU A 161 41.87 -31.87 -0.62
N GLY A 162 41.96 -31.20 0.55
CA GLY A 162 40.93 -30.29 1.04
C GLY A 162 39.78 -30.89 1.86
N GLN A 163 39.78 -32.20 2.14
CA GLN A 163 38.68 -32.88 2.83
C GLN A 163 38.35 -32.33 4.22
N GLU A 164 39.38 -32.03 5.05
CA GLU A 164 39.18 -31.53 6.39
C GLU A 164 38.62 -30.09 6.39
N GLU A 165 39.10 -29.24 5.50
CA GLU A 165 38.67 -27.86 5.36
C GLU A 165 37.20 -27.80 4.90
N TYR A 166 36.84 -28.55 3.88
CA TYR A 166 35.47 -28.64 3.40
C TYR A 166 34.49 -29.15 4.47
N THR A 167 34.84 -30.25 5.15
CA THR A 167 34.00 -30.77 6.23
C THR A 167 33.79 -29.74 7.33
N LYS A 168 34.82 -29.00 7.70
CA LYS A 168 34.74 -27.93 8.71
C LYS A 168 33.88 -26.79 8.25
N ASP A 169 33.96 -26.39 6.98
CA ASP A 169 33.17 -25.28 6.42
C ASP A 169 31.69 -25.66 6.35
N ILE A 170 31.36 -26.86 5.91
CA ILE A 170 29.96 -27.34 5.91
C ILE A 170 29.42 -27.41 7.34
N LEU A 171 30.15 -27.96 8.29
CA LEU A 171 29.71 -28.02 9.68
C LEU A 171 29.52 -26.62 10.29
N SER A 172 30.38 -25.66 9.97
CA SER A 172 30.24 -24.28 10.38
C SER A 172 28.97 -23.64 9.82
N MET A 173 28.70 -23.86 8.55
CA MET A 173 27.50 -23.37 7.86
C MET A 173 26.21 -24.00 8.43
N LEU A 174 26.17 -25.31 8.62
CA LEU A 174 25.03 -26.03 9.18
C LEU A 174 24.76 -25.66 10.64
N SER A 175 25.81 -25.33 11.43
CA SER A 175 25.66 -24.93 12.82
C SER A 175 25.23 -23.46 13.01
N GLY A 176 25.04 -22.72 11.95
CA GLY A 176 24.58 -21.32 11.97
C GLY A 176 25.58 -20.33 12.60
N LYS A 177 26.86 -20.71 12.75
CA LYS A 177 27.87 -19.89 13.43
C LYS A 177 28.59 -18.88 12.55
N GLU A 178 28.57 -19.05 11.23
CA GLU A 178 29.07 -18.04 10.30
C GLU A 178 28.26 -18.08 8.98
N TYR A 179 27.58 -16.98 8.65
CA TYR A 179 27.14 -16.72 7.28
C TYR A 179 28.36 -16.27 6.48
N ILE A 180 29.05 -17.19 5.80
CA ILE A 180 30.05 -16.78 4.80
C ILE A 180 29.27 -16.38 3.56
N TYR A 181 29.13 -15.07 3.36
CA TYR A 181 28.57 -14.46 2.17
C TYR A 181 29.58 -14.58 1.02
N TYR A 182 29.61 -15.71 0.34
CA TYR A 182 30.17 -15.76 -1.00
C TYR A 182 29.10 -15.30 -1.98
N GLY A 183 29.35 -14.15 -2.64
CA GLY A 183 28.44 -13.46 -3.55
C GLY A 183 28.15 -14.20 -4.87
N TYR A 184 27.53 -15.36 -4.77
CA TYR A 184 26.88 -16.04 -5.89
C TYR A 184 25.51 -16.52 -5.43
N THR A 185 24.50 -16.26 -6.25
CA THR A 185 23.06 -16.51 -6.06
C THR A 185 22.65 -17.98 -6.17
N ASP A 186 23.50 -18.90 -5.82
CA ASP A 186 23.19 -20.32 -5.80
C ASP A 186 23.52 -20.85 -4.40
N ASN A 187 22.52 -20.81 -3.50
CA ASN A 187 22.58 -21.31 -2.12
C ASN A 187 22.48 -22.84 -2.04
N SER A 188 22.77 -23.54 -3.12
CA SER A 188 22.78 -24.98 -3.11
C SER A 188 24.07 -25.49 -2.48
N ILE A 189 23.96 -26.14 -1.31
CA ILE A 189 24.98 -27.09 -0.85
C ILE A 189 24.90 -28.27 -1.82
N GLY A 190 25.49 -28.13 -2.98
CA GLY A 190 25.58 -29.22 -3.93
C GLY A 190 26.84 -30.01 -3.67
N ILE A 191 26.75 -31.25 -3.20
CA ILE A 191 27.90 -32.13 -2.98
C ILE A 191 28.79 -32.22 -4.23
N ARG A 192 28.19 -32.19 -5.41
CA ARG A 192 28.91 -32.37 -6.68
C ARG A 192 29.85 -31.25 -7.10
N ASN A 193 29.66 -30.06 -6.59
CA ASN A 193 30.49 -28.90 -6.99
C ASN A 193 31.81 -28.82 -6.22
N ASP A 194 31.94 -29.52 -5.08
CA ASP A 194 33.04 -29.33 -4.14
C ASP A 194 33.90 -30.60 -3.91
N GLY A 195 33.83 -31.57 -4.81
CA GLY A 195 34.67 -32.75 -4.79
C GLY A 195 34.16 -33.89 -3.90
N VAL A 196 33.01 -33.76 -3.23
CA VAL A 196 32.34 -34.87 -2.53
C VAL A 196 31.61 -35.73 -3.56
N GLU A 197 31.84 -37.04 -3.54
CA GLU A 197 31.18 -37.99 -4.45
C GLU A 197 29.85 -38.47 -3.86
N TYR A 198 29.82 -38.76 -2.55
CA TYR A 198 28.63 -39.24 -1.84
C TYR A 198 28.82 -39.16 -0.33
N VAL A 199 27.76 -39.42 0.42
CA VAL A 199 27.78 -39.57 1.87
C VAL A 199 27.58 -41.05 2.21
N ALA A 200 28.48 -41.60 3.05
CA ALA A 200 28.44 -42.97 3.50
C ALA A 200 28.07 -43.08 4.99
N ASP A 201 27.60 -44.27 5.40
CA ASP A 201 27.47 -44.62 6.81
C ASP A 201 28.84 -44.97 7.45
N ALA A 202 28.82 -45.39 8.72
CA ALA A 202 30.01 -45.76 9.46
C ALA A 202 30.72 -46.99 8.83
N GLU A 203 29.98 -47.88 8.19
CA GLU A 203 30.43 -49.09 7.53
C GLU A 203 30.94 -48.83 6.11
N GLY A 204 30.73 -47.65 5.54
CA GLY A 204 31.17 -47.26 4.20
C GLY A 204 30.13 -47.48 3.10
N ASN A 205 28.89 -47.86 3.43
CA ASN A 205 27.83 -47.98 2.45
C ASN A 205 27.32 -46.58 2.04
N VAL A 206 26.98 -46.40 0.75
CA VAL A 206 26.41 -45.16 0.25
C VAL A 206 25.03 -44.95 0.85
N VAL A 207 24.84 -43.86 1.58
CA VAL A 207 23.55 -43.46 2.17
C VAL A 207 22.89 -42.39 1.33
N TYR A 208 23.66 -41.34 0.93
CA TYR A 208 23.15 -40.25 0.10
C TYR A 208 24.09 -40.00 -1.09
N THR A 209 23.50 -39.89 -2.26
CA THR A 209 24.20 -39.57 -3.50
C THR A 209 24.26 -38.09 -3.82
N ASP A 210 23.43 -37.29 -3.16
CA ASP A 210 23.39 -35.83 -3.28
C ASP A 210 22.75 -35.21 -2.05
N ILE A 211 23.14 -33.99 -1.71
CA ILE A 211 22.56 -33.20 -0.61
C ILE A 211 22.43 -31.76 -1.09
N TYR A 212 21.27 -31.16 -0.87
CA TYR A 212 21.00 -29.76 -1.20
C TYR A 212 20.02 -29.14 -0.20
N ASN A 213 20.01 -27.81 -0.13
CA ASN A 213 19.10 -27.10 0.75
C ASN A 213 17.66 -27.25 0.26
N TYR A 214 16.74 -27.45 1.18
CA TYR A 214 15.34 -27.25 0.89
C TYR A 214 15.08 -25.75 0.75
N GLU A 215 14.76 -25.31 -0.46
CA GLU A 215 14.32 -23.95 -0.76
C GLU A 215 12.80 -23.93 -0.89
N SER A 216 12.15 -23.15 -0.03
CA SER A 216 10.71 -22.95 -0.18
C SER A 216 10.43 -22.06 -1.39
N SER A 217 9.53 -22.48 -2.27
CA SER A 217 9.18 -21.75 -3.50
C SER A 217 8.28 -20.51 -3.26
N GLY A 218 7.95 -20.19 -2.01
CA GLY A 218 7.10 -19.05 -1.65
C GLY A 218 7.00 -18.76 -0.16
N ASN A 219 6.32 -17.68 0.21
CA ASN A 219 6.16 -17.24 1.60
C ASN A 219 5.42 -18.26 2.49
N ASN A 220 4.68 -19.20 1.90
CA ASN A 220 3.84 -20.17 2.60
C ASN A 220 4.55 -21.52 2.82
N ASP A 221 5.66 -21.78 2.13
CA ASP A 221 6.38 -23.04 2.17
C ASP A 221 7.62 -23.00 3.07
N ALA A 222 7.78 -21.97 3.91
CA ALA A 222 8.94 -21.87 4.79
C ALA A 222 8.93 -23.00 5.82
N PRO A 223 10.04 -23.76 6.00
CA PRO A 223 10.11 -24.80 7.00
C PRO A 223 9.85 -24.25 8.40
N LEU A 224 9.02 -24.95 9.16
CA LEU A 224 8.69 -24.64 10.54
C LEU A 224 9.65 -25.33 11.49
N LYS A 225 9.79 -24.80 12.72
CA LYS A 225 10.69 -25.36 13.73
C LYS A 225 10.38 -26.83 14.06
N GLU A 226 11.42 -27.55 14.45
CA GLU A 226 11.35 -28.92 14.98
C GLU A 226 10.35 -29.09 16.14
N GLU A 227 10.13 -28.04 16.94
CA GLU A 227 9.21 -28.08 18.09
C GLU A 227 7.74 -28.33 17.69
N TYR A 228 7.37 -28.12 16.43
CA TYR A 228 6.00 -28.36 15.92
C TYR A 228 5.80 -29.83 15.58
N LYS A 229 5.74 -30.68 16.61
CA LYS A 229 5.66 -32.14 16.44
C LYS A 229 4.22 -32.61 16.27
N PRO A 230 3.91 -33.39 15.20
CA PRO A 230 2.63 -34.06 15.08
C PRO A 230 2.45 -35.12 16.16
N ASP A 231 1.18 -35.44 16.48
CA ASP A 231 0.86 -36.49 17.44
C ASP A 231 1.38 -37.86 16.96
N GLY A 232 2.16 -38.51 17.81
CA GLY A 232 2.74 -39.83 17.53
C GLY A 232 3.95 -39.82 16.60
N ALA A 233 4.53 -38.68 16.27
CA ALA A 233 5.74 -38.57 15.45
C ALA A 233 6.84 -37.76 16.17
N ASP A 234 8.10 -38.03 15.85
CA ASP A 234 9.25 -37.29 16.41
C ASP A 234 9.38 -35.88 15.82
N GLY A 235 8.77 -35.63 14.65
CA GLY A 235 8.71 -34.35 13.98
C GLY A 235 7.95 -34.46 12.65
N ILE A 236 7.73 -33.31 12.00
CA ILE A 236 7.06 -33.27 10.70
C ILE A 236 7.89 -33.98 9.62
N LEU A 237 9.24 -33.95 9.72
CA LEU A 237 10.11 -34.64 8.80
C LEU A 237 10.01 -36.15 8.94
N ASP A 238 9.76 -36.68 10.15
CA ASP A 238 9.50 -38.10 10.36
C ASP A 238 8.26 -38.54 9.56
N VAL A 239 7.18 -37.76 9.63
CA VAL A 239 5.97 -38.01 8.85
C VAL A 239 6.25 -37.97 7.34
N VAL A 240 6.98 -36.95 6.87
CA VAL A 240 7.28 -36.76 5.44
C VAL A 240 8.22 -37.86 4.90
N ASN A 241 9.12 -38.37 5.71
CA ASN A 241 10.05 -39.41 5.31
C ASN A 241 9.42 -40.82 5.33
N ASN A 242 8.55 -41.08 6.30
CA ASN A 242 8.11 -42.47 6.60
C ASN A 242 6.62 -42.72 6.26
N SER A 243 5.78 -41.70 6.19
CA SER A 243 4.37 -41.89 5.86
C SER A 243 4.16 -42.15 4.37
N LYS A 244 3.30 -43.12 4.05
CA LYS A 244 2.94 -43.41 2.67
C LYS A 244 2.22 -42.24 1.97
N GLU A 245 1.47 -41.48 2.73
CA GLU A 245 0.66 -40.36 2.22
C GLU A 245 1.49 -39.10 1.98
N TRP A 246 2.47 -38.83 2.86
CA TRP A 246 3.25 -37.61 2.86
C TRP A 246 4.65 -37.76 2.26
N LYS A 247 5.04 -38.98 1.84
CA LYS A 247 6.40 -39.24 1.34
C LYS A 247 6.75 -38.29 0.20
N GLY A 248 7.80 -37.49 0.39
CA GLY A 248 8.27 -36.50 -0.59
C GLY A 248 7.46 -35.21 -0.69
N ASN A 249 6.40 -35.04 0.11
CA ASN A 249 5.49 -33.89 0.04
C ASN A 249 5.70 -32.87 1.19
N ILE A 250 6.95 -32.53 1.47
CA ILE A 250 7.31 -31.62 2.55
C ILE A 250 6.63 -30.25 2.41
N SER A 251 6.60 -29.67 1.21
CA SER A 251 5.96 -28.37 0.94
C SER A 251 4.49 -28.40 1.32
N ARG A 252 3.77 -29.47 0.96
CA ARG A 252 2.35 -29.60 1.31
C ARG A 252 2.13 -29.76 2.80
N ALA A 253 2.97 -30.55 3.48
CA ALA A 253 2.87 -30.74 4.93
C ALA A 253 3.11 -29.40 5.69
N TYR A 254 4.12 -28.64 5.28
CA TYR A 254 4.37 -27.31 5.83
C TYR A 254 3.27 -26.30 5.51
N GLN A 255 2.73 -26.33 4.30
CA GLN A 255 1.63 -25.46 3.92
C GLN A 255 0.41 -25.69 4.82
N TYR A 256 0.02 -26.94 5.03
CA TYR A 256 -1.14 -27.27 5.87
C TYR A 256 -0.94 -26.83 7.33
N LEU A 257 0.26 -27.03 7.89
CA LEU A 257 0.56 -26.54 9.23
C LEU A 257 0.54 -25.02 9.29
N TYR A 258 1.10 -24.36 8.28
CA TYR A 258 1.08 -22.90 8.20
C TYR A 258 -0.35 -22.34 8.12
N GLU A 259 -1.20 -22.90 7.26
CA GLU A 259 -2.60 -22.49 7.12
C GLU A 259 -3.37 -22.68 8.43
N ALA A 260 -3.19 -23.80 9.11
CA ALA A 260 -3.76 -24.02 10.43
C ALA A 260 -3.29 -22.99 11.45
N LEU A 261 -1.99 -22.67 11.49
CA LEU A 261 -1.46 -21.64 12.40
C LEU A 261 -2.01 -20.25 12.07
N VAL A 262 -2.24 -19.92 10.80
CA VAL A 262 -2.92 -18.67 10.39
C VAL A 262 -4.33 -18.63 10.94
N GLU A 263 -5.11 -19.68 10.73
CA GLU A 263 -6.51 -19.76 11.22
C GLU A 263 -6.59 -19.64 12.74
N TYR A 264 -5.72 -20.33 13.50
CA TYR A 264 -5.66 -20.21 14.95
C TYR A 264 -5.16 -18.84 15.43
N SER A 265 -4.28 -18.17 14.68
CA SER A 265 -3.84 -16.81 14.96
C SER A 265 -5.00 -15.82 14.81
N ASP A 266 -5.75 -15.94 13.72
CA ASP A 266 -6.92 -15.11 13.46
C ASP A 266 -8.00 -15.33 14.51
N ALA A 267 -8.18 -16.58 14.95
CA ALA A 267 -9.10 -16.93 16.05
C ALA A 267 -8.68 -16.30 17.37
N SER A 268 -7.39 -16.33 17.70
CA SER A 268 -6.87 -15.67 18.90
C SER A 268 -7.05 -14.15 18.86
N TYR A 269 -6.85 -13.55 17.68
CA TYR A 269 -7.13 -12.13 17.48
C TYR A 269 -8.63 -11.84 17.60
N GLY A 270 -9.50 -12.66 17.00
CA GLY A 270 -10.96 -12.57 17.12
C GLY A 270 -11.43 -12.61 18.57
N GLU A 271 -10.92 -13.55 19.39
CA GLU A 271 -11.24 -13.58 20.82
C GLU A 271 -10.82 -12.31 21.57
N LYS A 272 -9.63 -11.77 21.26
CA LYS A 272 -9.17 -10.52 21.85
C LYS A 272 -10.09 -9.36 21.50
N ILE A 273 -10.56 -9.29 20.27
CA ILE A 273 -11.54 -8.30 19.82
C ILE A 273 -12.85 -8.45 20.59
N LEU A 274 -13.44 -9.65 20.63
CA LEU A 274 -14.73 -9.88 21.30
C LEU A 274 -14.66 -9.55 22.80
N LYS A 275 -13.53 -9.75 23.46
CA LYS A 275 -13.32 -9.35 24.87
C LYS A 275 -13.41 -7.83 25.08
N THR A 276 -13.17 -7.01 24.06
CA THR A 276 -13.35 -5.55 24.15
C THR A 276 -14.82 -5.12 24.11
N TYR A 277 -15.69 -5.98 23.58
CA TYR A 277 -17.14 -5.73 23.45
C TYR A 277 -17.97 -6.47 24.52
N THR A 278 -17.42 -6.71 25.70
CA THR A 278 -18.19 -7.31 26.79
C THR A 278 -19.26 -6.35 27.31
N GLN A 279 -20.38 -6.89 27.80
CA GLN A 279 -21.46 -6.09 28.37
C GLN A 279 -20.97 -5.19 29.50
N GLY A 280 -21.32 -3.90 29.44
CA GLY A 280 -20.88 -2.88 30.40
C GLY A 280 -19.51 -2.26 30.08
N ALA A 281 -18.75 -2.81 29.15
CA ALA A 281 -17.52 -2.21 28.63
C ALA A 281 -17.75 -1.42 27.33
N THR A 282 -18.91 -1.59 26.70
CA THR A 282 -19.30 -0.93 25.45
C THR A 282 -20.78 -0.54 25.48
N ASN A 283 -21.16 0.43 24.65
CA ASN A 283 -22.55 0.80 24.41
C ASN A 283 -23.22 -0.09 23.34
N ILE A 284 -22.47 -1.04 22.75
CA ILE A 284 -22.98 -1.96 21.74
C ILE A 284 -23.43 -3.26 22.41
N ASN A 285 -24.64 -3.67 22.07
CA ASN A 285 -25.14 -5.01 22.33
C ASN A 285 -25.24 -5.76 21.00
N TYR A 286 -24.70 -6.96 20.94
CA TYR A 286 -24.78 -7.79 19.74
C TYR A 286 -25.18 -9.21 20.06
N MET A 287 -25.79 -9.86 19.08
CA MET A 287 -26.14 -11.27 19.09
C MET A 287 -26.05 -11.82 17.68
N TYR A 288 -25.23 -12.84 17.48
CA TYR A 288 -25.20 -13.65 16.29
C TYR A 288 -25.67 -15.05 16.61
N VAL A 289 -26.59 -15.56 15.84
CA VAL A 289 -27.18 -16.92 16.00
C VAL A 289 -26.95 -17.67 14.69
N ASP A 290 -26.30 -18.81 14.75
CA ASP A 290 -26.35 -19.81 13.70
C ASP A 290 -27.62 -20.67 13.96
N THR A 291 -28.65 -20.45 13.15
CA THR A 291 -29.95 -21.13 13.32
C THR A 291 -29.92 -22.60 12.92
N LYS A 292 -28.87 -23.07 12.27
CA LYS A 292 -28.66 -24.48 11.92
C LYS A 292 -28.04 -25.29 13.06
N SER A 293 -27.03 -24.70 13.71
CA SER A 293 -26.29 -25.37 14.79
C SER A 293 -26.75 -24.95 16.17
N ASP A 294 -27.73 -24.04 16.28
CA ASP A 294 -28.20 -23.41 17.52
C ASP A 294 -27.10 -22.73 18.35
N LYS A 295 -25.97 -22.39 17.72
CA LYS A 295 -24.88 -21.66 18.37
C LYS A 295 -25.18 -20.17 18.47
N VAL A 296 -24.97 -19.60 19.67
CA VAL A 296 -25.22 -18.19 19.94
C VAL A 296 -23.94 -17.51 20.43
N TYR A 297 -23.54 -16.45 19.74
CA TYR A 297 -22.44 -15.54 20.13
C TYR A 297 -23.07 -14.20 20.50
N SER A 298 -22.92 -13.77 21.74
CA SER A 298 -23.53 -12.54 22.24
C SER A 298 -22.73 -11.95 23.39
N ASN A 299 -22.74 -10.63 23.50
CA ASN A 299 -22.28 -9.95 24.71
C ASN A 299 -23.43 -9.64 25.68
N ILE A 300 -24.66 -9.98 25.34
CA ILE A 300 -25.82 -9.72 26.18
C ILE A 300 -25.98 -10.84 27.22
N ASN A 301 -25.95 -10.48 28.50
CA ASN A 301 -26.02 -11.44 29.58
C ASN A 301 -27.34 -12.27 29.55
N GLY A 302 -27.21 -13.57 29.72
CA GLY A 302 -28.33 -14.48 29.82
C GLY A 302 -28.97 -14.88 28.49
N VAL A 303 -28.39 -14.47 27.36
CA VAL A 303 -28.78 -14.97 26.04
C VAL A 303 -28.23 -16.39 25.84
N THR A 304 -29.07 -17.30 25.41
CA THR A 304 -28.75 -18.71 25.13
C THR A 304 -29.52 -19.16 23.89
N SER A 305 -29.15 -20.31 23.31
CA SER A 305 -29.89 -20.93 22.21
C SER A 305 -31.38 -21.19 22.53
N ALA A 306 -31.70 -21.42 23.80
CA ALA A 306 -33.10 -21.69 24.22
C ALA A 306 -33.97 -20.43 24.39
N ASN A 307 -33.38 -19.24 24.47
CA ASN A 307 -34.13 -18.00 24.78
C ASN A 307 -33.83 -16.80 23.88
N TYR A 308 -33.01 -16.94 22.87
CA TYR A 308 -32.58 -15.79 22.04
C TYR A 308 -33.77 -15.09 21.36
N GLU A 309 -34.78 -15.82 20.87
CA GLU A 309 -35.97 -15.23 20.24
C GLU A 309 -36.72 -14.31 21.20
N LYS A 310 -36.98 -14.78 22.43
CA LYS A 310 -37.65 -13.97 23.46
C LYS A 310 -36.84 -12.74 23.85
N MET A 311 -35.52 -12.87 23.87
CA MET A 311 -34.64 -11.74 24.16
C MET A 311 -34.59 -10.76 22.97
N LEU A 312 -34.62 -11.26 21.74
CA LEU A 312 -34.73 -10.45 20.54
C LEU A 312 -36.00 -9.61 20.52
N ASP A 313 -37.15 -10.21 20.78
CA ASP A 313 -38.45 -9.51 20.89
C ASP A 313 -38.39 -8.37 21.92
N LYS A 314 -37.76 -8.63 23.06
CA LYS A 314 -37.60 -7.62 24.11
C LYS A 314 -36.70 -6.46 23.66
N LEU A 315 -35.60 -6.76 22.97
CA LEU A 315 -34.61 -5.78 22.52
C LEU A 315 -35.15 -4.93 21.36
N THR A 316 -35.82 -5.54 20.41
CA THR A 316 -36.43 -4.84 19.26
C THR A 316 -37.64 -3.99 19.64
N SER A 317 -38.37 -4.36 20.73
CA SER A 317 -39.44 -3.53 21.29
C SER A 317 -38.95 -2.37 22.15
N GLY A 318 -37.66 -2.28 22.42
CA GLY A 318 -37.01 -1.20 23.16
C GLY A 318 -36.92 0.11 22.38
N ALA A 319 -36.42 1.16 23.05
CA ALA A 319 -36.24 2.49 22.45
C ALA A 319 -34.82 2.72 21.88
N ASP A 320 -33.94 1.70 21.98
CA ASP A 320 -32.57 1.79 21.48
C ASP A 320 -32.53 1.59 19.95
N PRO A 321 -31.70 2.32 19.22
CA PRO A 321 -31.48 2.07 17.81
C PRO A 321 -30.88 0.67 17.61
N PHE A 322 -31.45 -0.12 16.73
CA PHE A 322 -31.02 -1.48 16.44
C PHE A 322 -31.04 -1.80 14.95
N MET A 323 -30.31 -2.83 14.59
CA MET A 323 -30.33 -3.48 13.29
C MET A 323 -30.49 -4.99 13.49
N LEU A 324 -31.35 -5.58 12.68
CA LEU A 324 -31.55 -7.01 12.60
C LEU A 324 -31.40 -7.47 11.15
N ILE A 325 -30.58 -8.48 10.91
CA ILE A 325 -30.34 -9.06 9.60
C ILE A 325 -30.51 -10.59 9.68
N SER A 326 -31.26 -11.13 8.75
CA SER A 326 -31.46 -12.57 8.57
C SER A 326 -31.71 -12.84 7.07
N PRO A 327 -31.32 -13.98 6.50
CA PRO A 327 -31.69 -14.36 5.14
C PRO A 327 -33.20 -14.46 4.90
N GLU A 328 -33.97 -14.83 5.92
CA GLU A 328 -35.43 -14.96 5.85
C GLU A 328 -36.14 -13.61 5.90
N VAL A 329 -35.50 -12.58 6.44
CA VAL A 329 -36.07 -11.25 6.54
C VAL A 329 -35.67 -10.50 5.27
N GLN A 330 -36.57 -10.47 4.28
CA GLN A 330 -36.40 -9.69 3.05
C GLN A 330 -36.32 -8.17 3.31
N ASP A 331 -36.80 -7.74 4.48
CA ASP A 331 -36.69 -6.36 4.95
C ASP A 331 -35.75 -6.33 6.16
N CYS A 332 -34.53 -5.82 5.97
CA CYS A 332 -33.71 -5.42 7.11
C CYS A 332 -34.48 -4.40 7.93
N ILE A 333 -34.98 -4.79 9.08
CA ILE A 333 -35.60 -3.85 10.02
C ILE A 333 -34.48 -3.06 10.65
N LEU A 334 -34.07 -2.00 9.96
CA LEU A 334 -33.15 -1.03 10.51
C LEU A 334 -34.00 -0.07 11.35
N GLY A 335 -33.82 -0.08 12.64
CA GLY A 335 -34.40 0.90 13.57
C GLY A 335 -33.91 2.32 13.28
N PHE A 336 -33.12 2.49 12.22
CA PHE A 336 -32.64 3.76 11.68
C PHE A 336 -33.61 4.27 10.62
N THR A 337 -34.30 5.35 10.88
CA THR A 337 -35.13 6.03 9.90
C THR A 337 -34.26 6.48 8.70
N ASN A 338 -34.65 6.11 7.47
CA ASN A 338 -34.07 6.52 6.19
C ASN A 338 -32.81 5.77 5.68
N VAL A 339 -32.74 4.47 5.81
CA VAL A 339 -31.72 3.69 5.07
C VAL A 339 -32.23 3.37 3.68
N SER A 340 -31.42 3.65 2.64
CA SER A 340 -31.76 3.29 1.27
C SER A 340 -31.64 1.76 1.04
N SER A 341 -32.40 1.19 0.11
CA SER A 341 -32.34 -0.21 -0.30
C SER A 341 -30.91 -0.70 -0.66
N TRP A 342 -30.04 0.21 -1.12
CA TRP A 342 -28.64 -0.08 -1.39
C TRP A 342 -27.83 -0.40 -0.13
N THR A 343 -28.19 0.21 0.99
CA THR A 343 -27.54 -0.03 2.28
C THR A 343 -27.92 -1.40 2.87
N GLU A 344 -29.13 -1.89 2.59
CA GLU A 344 -29.59 -3.21 3.05
C GLU A 344 -28.78 -4.34 2.43
N SER A 345 -28.62 -4.34 1.10
CA SER A 345 -27.80 -5.35 0.42
C SER A 345 -26.34 -5.32 0.86
N TYR A 346 -25.81 -4.15 1.21
CA TYR A 346 -24.46 -3.99 1.71
C TYR A 346 -24.27 -4.60 3.11
N TRP A 347 -25.25 -4.47 4.00
CA TRP A 347 -25.23 -5.06 5.32
C TRP A 347 -25.36 -6.60 5.27
N GLN A 348 -26.22 -7.13 4.39
CA GLN A 348 -26.31 -8.57 4.15
C GLN A 348 -24.99 -9.15 3.62
N SER A 349 -24.40 -8.52 2.61
CA SER A 349 -23.14 -8.97 2.05
C SER A 349 -21.98 -8.96 3.06
N MET A 350 -22.04 -8.11 4.09
CA MET A 350 -21.08 -8.11 5.17
C MET A 350 -21.04 -9.44 5.92
N ILE A 351 -22.20 -10.03 6.19
CA ILE A 351 -22.29 -11.30 6.91
C ILE A 351 -22.02 -12.46 5.96
N GLU A 352 -22.59 -12.44 4.76
CA GLU A 352 -22.45 -13.48 3.76
C GLU A 352 -20.99 -13.70 3.32
N ASN A 353 -20.17 -12.65 3.35
CA ASN A 353 -18.75 -12.74 2.99
C ASN A 353 -17.86 -13.28 4.11
N THR A 354 -18.37 -13.55 5.30
CA THR A 354 -17.54 -14.00 6.45
C THR A 354 -17.37 -15.51 6.55
N GLY A 355 -17.94 -16.30 5.66
CA GLY A 355 -17.88 -17.78 5.73
C GLY A 355 -18.69 -18.41 6.87
N LEU A 356 -19.22 -17.61 7.83
CA LEU A 356 -20.15 -18.10 8.87
C LEU A 356 -21.55 -18.31 8.34
N ALA A 357 -21.91 -17.51 7.38
CA ALA A 357 -23.25 -17.41 6.89
C ALA A 357 -23.46 -18.43 5.77
N GLY A 358 -23.88 -19.60 6.12
CA GLY A 358 -24.77 -20.30 5.23
C GLY A 358 -26.08 -19.51 5.07
N GLU A 359 -27.16 -20.20 4.65
CA GLU A 359 -28.52 -19.62 4.58
C GLU A 359 -29.19 -19.47 5.97
N ASN A 360 -28.47 -19.70 7.08
CA ASN A 360 -29.04 -19.95 8.41
C ASN A 360 -28.43 -19.07 9.50
N TYR A 361 -28.54 -17.77 9.38
CA TYR A 361 -28.02 -16.85 10.40
C TYR A 361 -29.04 -15.80 10.82
N LEU A 362 -28.88 -15.29 12.04
CA LEU A 362 -29.52 -14.08 12.52
C LEU A 362 -28.49 -13.21 13.21
N TYR A 363 -28.33 -11.97 12.76
CA TYR A 363 -27.46 -11.00 13.39
C TYR A 363 -28.25 -9.80 13.89
N PHE A 364 -28.11 -9.52 15.18
CA PHE A 364 -28.70 -8.38 15.86
C PHE A 364 -27.60 -7.52 16.45
N VAL A 365 -27.70 -6.21 16.28
CA VAL A 365 -26.89 -5.23 16.96
C VAL A 365 -27.74 -4.05 17.39
N SER A 366 -27.53 -3.56 18.61
CA SER A 366 -28.15 -2.33 19.12
C SER A 366 -27.11 -1.46 19.83
N VAL A 367 -27.41 -0.17 19.93
CA VAL A 367 -26.60 0.79 20.65
C VAL A 367 -27.45 1.44 21.73
N ASP A 368 -26.96 1.42 22.97
CA ASP A 368 -27.64 2.08 24.09
C ASP A 368 -27.77 3.58 23.80
N LYS A 369 -29.01 4.08 23.72
CA LYS A 369 -29.32 5.48 23.38
C LYS A 369 -28.76 6.50 24.37
N ASP A 370 -28.54 6.07 25.64
CA ASP A 370 -28.04 6.93 26.70
C ASP A 370 -26.52 6.98 26.74
N PHE A 371 -25.85 6.10 25.98
CA PHE A 371 -24.39 6.01 25.89
C PHE A 371 -23.70 6.03 27.27
N PRO A 372 -24.02 5.11 28.19
CA PRO A 372 -23.48 5.13 29.53
C PRO A 372 -21.95 4.92 29.60
N VAL A 373 -21.38 4.21 28.64
CA VAL A 373 -19.96 3.87 28.60
C VAL A 373 -19.20 4.85 27.72
N LEU A 374 -18.00 5.29 28.15
CA LEU A 374 -17.11 6.12 27.32
C LEU A 374 -16.28 5.22 26.38
N ASP A 375 -16.96 4.56 25.47
CA ASP A 375 -16.36 3.78 24.39
C ASP A 375 -16.15 4.63 23.11
N ARG A 376 -15.74 3.96 22.02
CA ARG A 376 -15.49 4.60 20.73
C ARG A 376 -16.74 5.34 20.19
N ILE A 377 -17.92 4.71 20.25
CA ILE A 377 -19.15 5.32 19.73
C ILE A 377 -19.51 6.60 20.51
N LYS A 378 -19.39 6.57 21.83
CA LYS A 378 -19.61 7.77 22.65
C LYS A 378 -18.59 8.87 22.36
N GLN A 379 -17.33 8.52 22.16
CA GLN A 379 -16.30 9.48 21.77
C GLN A 379 -16.61 10.12 20.41
N GLU A 380 -17.05 9.34 19.45
CA GLU A 380 -17.48 9.82 18.13
C GLU A 380 -18.73 10.71 18.25
N LYS A 381 -19.71 10.35 19.08
CA LYS A 381 -20.87 11.20 19.38
C LYS A 381 -20.45 12.57 19.93
N LEU A 382 -19.58 12.56 20.96
CA LEU A 382 -19.11 13.80 21.57
C LEU A 382 -18.32 14.67 20.57
N ALA A 383 -17.52 14.05 19.71
CA ALA A 383 -16.83 14.76 18.64
C ALA A 383 -17.83 15.32 17.61
N TYR A 384 -18.82 14.52 17.20
CA TYR A 384 -19.86 14.94 16.27
C TYR A 384 -20.62 16.16 16.78
N GLU A 385 -21.20 16.07 17.99
CA GLU A 385 -21.96 17.16 18.62
C GLU A 385 -21.12 18.43 18.81
N LYS A 386 -19.81 18.30 19.02
CA LYS A 386 -18.89 19.43 19.14
C LYS A 386 -18.60 20.12 17.82
N PHE A 387 -18.47 19.39 16.73
CA PHE A 387 -17.97 19.90 15.46
C PHE A 387 -19.06 20.14 14.40
N GLU A 388 -20.20 19.43 14.48
CA GLU A 388 -21.30 19.56 13.52
C GLU A 388 -21.75 21.03 13.35
N PRO A 389 -22.00 21.82 14.41
CA PRO A 389 -22.47 23.16 14.26
C PRO A 389 -21.50 24.10 13.51
N TRP A 390 -20.23 23.76 13.47
CA TRP A 390 -19.18 24.60 12.89
C TRP A 390 -18.86 24.24 11.42
N LEU A 391 -19.16 23.04 10.95
CA LEU A 391 -18.75 22.57 9.62
C LEU A 391 -19.32 23.48 8.52
N VAL A 392 -20.63 23.67 8.47
CA VAL A 392 -21.27 24.47 7.42
C VAL A 392 -20.86 25.96 7.48
N PRO A 393 -20.84 26.64 8.65
CA PRO A 393 -20.31 28.00 8.75
C PRO A 393 -18.86 28.12 8.25
N ILE A 394 -17.97 27.20 8.60
CA ILE A 394 -16.57 27.22 8.16
C ILE A 394 -16.49 27.06 6.64
N MET A 395 -17.24 26.12 6.06
CA MET A 395 -17.30 25.93 4.61
C MET A 395 -17.80 27.19 3.88
N VAL A 396 -18.86 27.83 4.39
CA VAL A 396 -19.40 29.06 3.80
C VAL A 396 -18.36 30.19 3.84
N VAL A 397 -17.68 30.36 4.98
CA VAL A 397 -16.62 31.38 5.13
C VAL A 397 -15.45 31.06 4.18
N SER A 398 -15.05 29.78 4.06
CA SER A 398 -13.99 29.36 3.15
C SER A 398 -14.32 29.67 1.68
N VAL A 399 -15.54 29.35 1.23
CA VAL A 399 -16.00 29.64 -0.14
C VAL A 399 -16.10 31.16 -0.38
N ALA A 400 -16.65 31.93 0.57
CA ALA A 400 -16.72 33.37 0.46
C ALA A 400 -15.33 34.01 0.37
N ALA A 401 -14.38 33.56 1.18
CA ALA A 401 -12.99 34.00 1.12
C ALA A 401 -12.35 33.67 -0.22
N PHE A 402 -12.60 32.48 -0.75
CA PHE A 402 -12.12 32.07 -2.09
C PHE A 402 -12.64 33.03 -3.18
N ILE A 403 -13.92 33.34 -3.17
CA ILE A 403 -14.52 34.29 -4.14
C ILE A 403 -13.87 35.65 -4.01
N LEU A 404 -13.65 36.15 -2.78
CA LEU A 404 -12.99 37.44 -2.55
C LEU A 404 -11.53 37.43 -3.02
N ALA A 405 -10.82 36.31 -2.84
CA ALA A 405 -9.48 36.13 -3.38
C ALA A 405 -9.48 36.23 -4.91
N LEU A 406 -10.42 35.57 -5.59
CA LEU A 406 -10.57 35.66 -7.05
C LEU A 406 -10.83 37.08 -7.53
N VAL A 407 -11.71 37.82 -6.84
CA VAL A 407 -11.95 39.25 -7.13
C VAL A 407 -10.66 40.07 -6.96
N GLY A 408 -9.90 39.82 -5.89
CA GLY A 408 -8.61 40.44 -5.66
C GLY A 408 -7.61 40.15 -6.79
N ILE A 409 -7.51 38.90 -7.24
CA ILE A 409 -6.66 38.47 -8.37
C ILE A 409 -7.07 39.20 -9.65
N VAL A 410 -8.37 39.33 -9.96
CA VAL A 410 -8.86 40.07 -11.13
C VAL A 410 -8.45 41.54 -11.07
N ILE A 411 -8.66 42.22 -9.93
CA ILE A 411 -8.28 43.64 -9.76
C ILE A 411 -6.75 43.79 -9.91
N LEU A 412 -5.97 42.94 -9.27
CA LEU A 412 -4.52 42.93 -9.37
C LEU A 412 -4.03 42.64 -10.81
N THR A 413 -4.72 41.76 -11.53
CA THR A 413 -4.47 41.48 -12.95
C THR A 413 -4.63 42.74 -13.81
N VAL A 414 -5.71 43.48 -13.60
CA VAL A 414 -5.92 44.77 -14.31
C VAL A 414 -4.85 45.80 -13.91
N ALA A 415 -4.48 45.88 -12.64
CA ALA A 415 -3.53 46.85 -12.10
C ALA A 415 -2.04 46.49 -12.39
N ALA A 416 -1.75 45.22 -12.75
CA ALA A 416 -0.39 44.74 -12.89
C ALA A 416 0.43 45.53 -13.93
N GLY A 417 1.62 45.97 -13.54
CA GLY A 417 2.57 46.70 -14.37
C GLY A 417 2.21 48.14 -14.69
N ARG A 418 1.04 48.65 -14.33
CA ARG A 418 0.59 50.02 -14.67
C ARG A 418 0.69 50.97 -13.47
N ASN A 419 1.24 52.16 -13.69
CA ASN A 419 1.28 53.25 -12.72
C ASN A 419 0.23 54.37 -13.05
N ASN A 420 0.03 55.32 -12.14
CA ASN A 420 -0.81 56.47 -12.40
C ASN A 420 -0.14 57.56 -13.23
N GLU A 421 1.19 57.49 -13.38
CA GLU A 421 2.01 58.53 -14.00
C GLU A 421 2.11 58.35 -15.52
N ASP A 422 2.11 57.10 -15.98
CA ASP A 422 2.16 56.77 -17.41
C ASP A 422 1.25 55.56 -17.73
N GLU A 423 1.06 55.28 -19.04
CA GLU A 423 0.34 54.09 -19.50
C GLU A 423 1.25 52.91 -19.84
N LYS A 424 2.57 53.06 -19.69
CA LYS A 424 3.55 51.99 -20.00
C LYS A 424 3.50 50.90 -18.94
N VAL A 425 3.82 49.70 -19.37
CA VAL A 425 3.92 48.53 -18.47
C VAL A 425 5.32 48.51 -17.90
N HIS A 426 5.40 48.53 -16.55
CA HIS A 426 6.69 48.44 -15.85
C HIS A 426 6.96 46.98 -15.43
N LEU A 427 8.08 46.44 -15.87
CA LEU A 427 8.55 45.11 -15.53
C LEU A 427 9.37 45.15 -14.22
N ASN A 428 9.17 44.15 -13.34
CA ASN A 428 9.95 43.97 -12.13
C ASN A 428 11.25 43.21 -12.41
N PHE A 429 12.13 43.05 -11.39
CA PHE A 429 13.40 42.33 -11.50
C PHE A 429 13.20 40.91 -12.05
N PHE A 430 12.26 40.13 -11.52
CA PHE A 430 11.94 38.78 -11.99
C PHE A 430 11.43 38.75 -13.44
N ASP A 431 10.75 39.79 -13.89
CA ASP A 431 10.21 39.86 -15.25
C ASP A 431 11.29 40.07 -16.32
N ARG A 432 12.54 40.37 -15.91
CA ARG A 432 13.67 40.53 -16.80
C ARG A 432 14.44 39.24 -17.07
N TRP A 433 14.13 38.19 -16.34
CA TRP A 433 14.73 36.85 -16.53
C TRP A 433 14.06 36.13 -17.71
N TYR A 434 14.72 35.09 -18.23
CA TYR A 434 14.05 34.21 -19.20
C TYR A 434 12.76 33.64 -18.60
N THR A 435 11.71 33.61 -19.42
CA THR A 435 10.37 33.24 -18.97
C THR A 435 10.34 31.87 -18.31
N GLU A 436 11.01 30.91 -18.91
CA GLU A 436 11.07 29.52 -18.44
C GLU A 436 11.86 29.40 -17.13
N ILE A 437 12.97 30.14 -17.01
CA ILE A 437 13.79 30.14 -15.79
C ILE A 437 13.02 30.74 -14.62
N ALA A 438 12.37 31.88 -14.85
CA ALA A 438 11.56 32.52 -13.83
C ALA A 438 10.37 31.65 -13.38
N ALA A 439 9.67 31.04 -14.33
CA ALA A 439 8.56 30.12 -14.04
C ALA A 439 9.06 28.87 -13.30
N GLY A 440 10.15 28.26 -13.78
CA GLY A 440 10.74 27.08 -13.13
C GLY A 440 11.17 27.35 -11.70
N MET A 441 11.86 28.48 -11.45
CA MET A 441 12.25 28.87 -10.08
C MET A 441 11.04 29.03 -9.15
N ILE A 442 9.99 29.71 -9.60
CA ILE A 442 8.78 29.92 -8.80
C ILE A 442 8.16 28.57 -8.43
N VAL A 443 8.03 27.66 -9.40
CA VAL A 443 7.47 26.31 -9.17
C VAL A 443 8.34 25.50 -8.23
N VAL A 444 9.67 25.47 -8.44
CA VAL A 444 10.59 24.70 -7.59
C VAL A 444 10.55 25.20 -6.15
N ILE A 445 10.63 26.52 -5.91
CA ILE A 445 10.59 27.07 -4.56
C ILE A 445 9.22 26.81 -3.90
N TRP A 446 8.12 26.95 -4.67
CA TRP A 446 6.79 26.62 -4.18
C TRP A 446 6.68 25.17 -3.75
N LEU A 447 7.10 24.21 -4.60
CA LEU A 447 7.07 22.76 -4.29
C LEU A 447 7.99 22.40 -3.10
N MET A 448 9.20 22.99 -3.03
CA MET A 448 10.10 22.75 -1.89
C MET A 448 9.47 23.21 -0.57
N GLY A 449 8.85 24.39 -0.54
CA GLY A 449 8.18 24.87 0.66
C GLY A 449 6.97 24.04 1.03
N LEU A 450 6.16 23.59 0.05
CA LEU A 450 5.06 22.66 0.31
C LEU A 450 5.55 21.33 0.88
N SER A 451 6.62 20.75 0.30
CA SER A 451 7.20 19.50 0.79
C SER A 451 7.64 19.61 2.26
N ILE A 452 8.30 20.73 2.63
CA ILE A 452 8.72 20.96 4.01
C ILE A 452 7.50 21.11 4.95
N LEU A 453 6.47 21.85 4.54
CA LEU A 453 5.25 22.04 5.34
C LEU A 453 4.47 20.73 5.49
N MET A 454 4.35 19.92 4.41
CA MET A 454 3.65 18.63 4.48
C MET A 454 4.42 17.61 5.35
N GLN A 455 5.75 17.63 5.32
CA GLN A 455 6.56 16.76 6.17
C GLN A 455 6.44 17.13 7.66
N ALA A 456 6.19 18.41 7.97
CA ALA A 456 5.92 18.85 9.33
C ALA A 456 4.54 18.36 9.86
N MET A 457 3.58 18.11 8.97
CA MET A 457 2.22 17.62 9.31
C MET A 457 2.19 16.13 9.67
N ASP A 458 3.19 15.34 9.29
CA ASP A 458 3.22 13.87 9.43
C ASP A 458 3.63 13.39 10.84
N SER A 459 3.76 14.29 11.83
CA SER A 459 4.08 13.92 13.21
C SER A 459 2.83 13.45 13.97
N GLU A 460 2.84 12.20 14.45
CA GLU A 460 1.70 11.51 15.13
C GLU A 460 1.13 12.22 16.38
N GLU A 461 1.80 13.22 16.92
CA GLU A 461 1.39 13.91 18.15
C GLU A 461 0.64 15.24 17.95
N MET A 462 0.28 15.62 16.72
CA MET A 462 -0.25 16.95 16.49
C MET A 462 -1.72 17.14 16.94
N ARG A 463 -1.93 18.12 17.81
CA ARG A 463 -3.26 18.63 18.18
C ARG A 463 -3.92 19.32 16.97
N ILE A 464 -5.24 19.20 16.83
CA ILE A 464 -6.07 19.82 15.77
C ILE A 464 -5.71 21.31 15.51
N ILE A 465 -5.28 22.05 16.53
CA ILE A 465 -4.87 23.46 16.40
C ILE A 465 -3.64 23.60 15.49
N TRP A 466 -2.67 22.70 15.58
CA TRP A 466 -1.48 22.72 14.74
C TRP A 466 -1.79 22.38 13.29
N GLU A 467 -2.66 21.40 13.04
CA GLU A 467 -3.14 21.09 11.69
C GLU A 467 -3.78 22.34 11.03
N VAL A 468 -4.59 23.08 11.75
CA VAL A 468 -5.21 24.31 11.24
C VAL A 468 -4.17 25.42 10.96
N ILE A 469 -3.14 25.54 11.82
CA ILE A 469 -2.03 26.50 11.61
C ILE A 469 -1.24 26.12 10.35
N ASP A 470 -0.98 24.86 10.12
CA ASP A 470 -0.26 24.37 8.94
C ASP A 470 -1.02 24.67 7.65
N PHE A 471 -2.34 24.46 7.61
CA PHE A 471 -3.16 24.93 6.49
C PHE A 471 -3.06 26.44 6.27
N GLY A 472 -2.93 27.21 7.34
CA GLY A 472 -2.67 28.66 7.27
C GLY A 472 -1.31 28.97 6.61
N MET A 473 -0.26 28.28 7.03
CA MET A 473 1.08 28.45 6.46
C MET A 473 1.12 28.04 4.98
N ILE A 474 0.48 26.91 4.62
CA ILE A 474 0.32 26.48 3.22
C ILE A 474 -0.42 27.55 2.41
N GLY A 475 -1.50 28.14 2.96
CA GLY A 475 -2.27 29.18 2.31
C GLY A 475 -1.45 30.44 2.04
N ILE A 476 -0.68 30.92 3.03
CA ILE A 476 0.22 32.08 2.88
C ILE A 476 1.30 31.78 1.84
N TRP A 477 1.98 30.64 1.96
CA TRP A 477 3.04 30.24 1.05
C TRP A 477 2.56 30.15 -0.39
N THR A 478 1.47 29.40 -0.60
CA THR A 478 0.86 29.24 -1.92
C THR A 478 0.37 30.58 -2.49
N GLY A 479 -0.31 31.39 -1.67
CA GLY A 479 -0.80 32.71 -2.08
C GLY A 479 0.33 33.65 -2.51
N CYS A 480 1.43 33.68 -1.78
CA CYS A 480 2.60 34.52 -2.11
C CYS A 480 3.22 34.10 -3.45
N TRP A 481 3.52 32.82 -3.62
CA TRP A 481 4.20 32.34 -4.84
C TRP A 481 3.26 32.33 -6.05
N PHE A 482 1.99 31.97 -5.88
CA PHE A 482 0.99 32.08 -6.94
C PHE A 482 0.85 33.52 -7.44
N LEU A 483 0.65 34.50 -6.54
CA LEU A 483 0.54 35.91 -6.95
C LEU A 483 1.81 36.43 -7.60
N THR A 484 2.97 36.03 -7.10
CA THR A 484 4.25 36.41 -7.70
C THR A 484 4.35 35.91 -9.15
N GLY A 485 4.06 34.64 -9.38
CA GLY A 485 4.04 34.04 -10.71
C GLY A 485 2.98 34.60 -11.62
N TRP A 486 1.75 34.70 -11.12
CA TRP A 486 0.60 35.22 -11.88
C TRP A 486 0.83 36.67 -12.33
N LEU A 487 1.22 37.55 -11.42
CA LEU A 487 1.45 38.96 -11.75
C LEU A 487 2.65 39.15 -12.68
N SER A 488 3.70 38.34 -12.55
CA SER A 488 4.82 38.32 -13.48
C SER A 488 4.34 37.91 -14.89
N LEU A 489 3.58 36.82 -15.00
CA LEU A 489 3.01 36.36 -16.26
C LEU A 489 2.14 37.44 -16.92
N VAL A 490 1.23 38.08 -16.16
CA VAL A 490 0.35 39.13 -16.64
C VAL A 490 1.15 40.35 -17.15
N ARG A 491 2.21 40.79 -16.44
CA ARG A 491 3.06 41.91 -16.90
C ARG A 491 3.76 41.57 -18.21
N ARG A 492 4.31 40.37 -18.34
CA ARG A 492 4.97 39.89 -19.56
C ARG A 492 4.02 39.79 -20.75
N ILE A 493 2.77 39.34 -20.54
CA ILE A 493 1.73 39.30 -21.58
C ILE A 493 1.40 40.72 -22.04
N LYS A 494 1.16 41.66 -21.10
CA LYS A 494 0.85 43.06 -21.40
C LYS A 494 1.97 43.77 -22.17
N GLU A 495 3.23 43.49 -21.84
CA GLU A 495 4.40 44.07 -22.49
C GLU A 495 4.79 43.32 -23.78
N LYS A 496 4.09 42.23 -24.11
CA LYS A 496 4.43 41.32 -25.24
C LYS A 496 5.86 40.75 -25.14
N SER A 497 6.40 40.67 -23.93
CA SER A 497 7.74 40.16 -23.65
C SER A 497 7.81 38.66 -23.44
N LEU A 498 6.67 37.99 -23.22
CA LEU A 498 6.59 36.56 -22.92
C LEU A 498 7.39 35.69 -23.89
N TRP A 499 7.17 35.88 -25.19
CA TRP A 499 7.89 35.15 -26.24
C TRP A 499 9.22 35.81 -26.60
N ARG A 500 9.30 37.13 -26.49
CA ARG A 500 10.51 37.89 -26.79
C ARG A 500 11.67 37.45 -25.90
N ASP A 501 11.41 37.25 -24.61
CA ASP A 501 12.37 36.94 -23.57
C ASP A 501 12.33 35.46 -23.16
N SER A 502 11.86 34.58 -24.07
CA SER A 502 11.81 33.13 -23.88
C SER A 502 13.15 32.48 -24.23
N LEU A 503 13.66 31.60 -23.38
CA LEU A 503 14.85 30.78 -23.62
C LEU A 503 14.64 29.90 -24.85
N LEU A 504 13.42 29.30 -24.98
CA LEU A 504 13.08 28.46 -26.12
C LEU A 504 13.22 29.20 -27.45
N ARG A 505 12.81 30.47 -27.51
CA ARG A 505 13.02 31.32 -28.71
C ARG A 505 14.51 31.52 -29.02
N HIS A 506 15.36 31.66 -28.00
CA HIS A 506 16.82 31.81 -28.20
C HIS A 506 17.42 30.52 -28.72
N VAL A 507 17.05 29.38 -28.14
CA VAL A 507 17.46 28.05 -28.59
C VAL A 507 17.01 27.79 -30.03
N LEU A 508 15.74 28.06 -30.34
CA LEU A 508 15.22 27.90 -31.70
C LEU A 508 15.93 28.80 -32.73
N ARG A 509 16.26 30.04 -32.34
CA ARG A 509 17.06 30.93 -33.21
C ARG A 509 18.47 30.43 -33.41
N MET A 510 19.09 29.90 -32.36
CA MET A 510 20.42 29.30 -32.44
C MET A 510 20.42 28.06 -33.34
N LEU A 511 19.44 27.17 -33.15
CA LEU A 511 19.22 25.99 -34.01
C LEU A 511 19.00 26.43 -35.49
N LYS A 512 18.11 27.41 -35.71
CA LYS A 512 17.89 27.94 -37.05
C LYS A 512 19.17 28.50 -37.70
N LYS A 513 20.03 29.19 -36.92
CA LYS A 513 21.35 29.66 -37.42
C LYS A 513 22.29 28.50 -37.76
N ILE A 514 22.30 27.46 -36.91
CA ILE A 514 23.11 26.25 -37.16
C ILE A 514 22.60 25.53 -38.41
N PHE A 515 21.31 25.29 -38.54
CA PHE A 515 20.73 24.64 -39.72
C PHE A 515 20.91 25.48 -41.00
N SER A 516 20.78 26.82 -40.91
CA SER A 516 21.08 27.73 -42.02
C SER A 516 22.57 27.72 -42.39
N GLY A 517 23.47 27.65 -41.40
CA GLY A 517 24.91 27.49 -41.62
C GLY A 517 25.24 26.17 -42.32
N ILE A 518 24.67 25.07 -41.87
CA ILE A 518 24.78 23.74 -42.49
C ILE A 518 24.20 23.76 -43.91
N GLY A 519 23.02 24.33 -44.11
CA GLY A 519 22.40 24.47 -45.43
C GLY A 519 23.29 25.29 -46.41
N ASN A 520 23.85 26.41 -45.95
CA ASN A 520 24.79 27.23 -46.75
C ASN A 520 26.07 26.48 -47.09
N LEU A 521 26.59 25.69 -46.15
CA LEU A 521 27.76 24.85 -46.33
C LEU A 521 27.50 23.74 -47.36
N VAL A 522 26.34 23.09 -47.29
CA VAL A 522 25.89 22.09 -48.28
C VAL A 522 25.75 22.71 -49.68
N VAL A 523 25.13 23.90 -49.78
CA VAL A 523 25.01 24.62 -51.04
C VAL A 523 26.36 25.06 -51.59
N PHE A 524 27.28 25.55 -50.73
CA PHE A 524 28.64 25.91 -51.13
C PHE A 524 29.40 24.68 -51.65
N MET A 525 29.35 23.58 -50.94
CA MET A 525 29.97 22.30 -51.31
C MET A 525 29.36 21.74 -52.61
N SER A 526 28.06 21.90 -52.80
CA SER A 526 27.32 21.48 -54.03
C SER A 526 27.77 22.23 -55.26
N LYS A 527 28.17 23.47 -55.15
CA LYS A 527 28.57 24.29 -56.32
C LYS A 527 30.01 24.11 -56.75
N ASN A 528 30.93 23.75 -55.83
CA ASN A 528 32.38 23.88 -56.05
C ASN A 528 33.17 22.57 -55.97
N THR A 529 32.56 21.36 -55.87
CA THR A 529 33.32 20.11 -55.64
C THR A 529 32.90 18.96 -56.57
N ILE A 530 33.85 18.01 -56.80
CA ILE A 530 33.64 16.79 -57.60
C ILE A 530 32.56 15.91 -56.91
N SER A 531 31.71 15.26 -57.71
CA SER A 531 30.53 14.52 -57.23
C SER A 531 30.75 13.54 -56.05
N ARG A 532 31.91 12.86 -56.02
CA ARG A 532 32.24 11.90 -54.94
C ARG A 532 32.48 12.57 -53.57
N ILE A 533 33.09 13.75 -53.56
CA ILE A 533 33.36 14.51 -52.33
C ILE A 533 32.06 15.16 -51.82
N LYS A 534 31.16 15.55 -52.72
CA LYS A 534 29.81 16.07 -52.36
C LYS A 534 28.98 15.02 -51.61
N ILE A 535 28.99 13.77 -52.07
CA ILE A 535 28.27 12.66 -51.47
C ILE A 535 28.89 12.31 -50.08
N ALA A 536 30.23 12.26 -49.99
CA ALA A 536 30.92 11.95 -48.72
C ALA A 536 30.70 13.03 -47.66
N ALA A 537 30.71 14.31 -48.05
CA ALA A 537 30.42 15.41 -47.12
C ALA A 537 28.95 15.44 -46.67
N GLY A 538 28.00 15.15 -47.56
CA GLY A 538 26.58 15.01 -47.22
C GLY A 538 26.33 13.88 -46.23
N PHE A 539 27.01 12.74 -46.43
CA PHE A 539 26.95 11.62 -45.51
C PHE A 539 27.58 11.94 -44.14
N GLY A 540 28.72 12.66 -44.12
CA GLY A 540 29.33 13.09 -42.86
C GLY A 540 28.42 14.04 -42.05
N CYS A 541 27.76 14.99 -42.68
CA CYS A 541 26.77 15.87 -42.03
C CYS A 541 25.55 15.08 -41.50
N PHE A 542 25.12 14.06 -42.23
CA PHE A 542 24.04 13.19 -41.84
C PHE A 542 24.38 12.38 -40.56
N VAL A 543 25.56 11.73 -40.55
CA VAL A 543 26.02 10.95 -39.38
C VAL A 543 26.18 11.85 -38.16
N PHE A 544 26.70 13.09 -38.35
CA PHE A 544 26.83 14.05 -37.26
C PHE A 544 25.47 14.49 -36.71
N ALA A 545 24.49 14.73 -37.56
CA ALA A 545 23.12 15.06 -37.14
C ALA A 545 22.44 13.91 -36.39
N GLN A 546 22.67 12.66 -36.85
CA GLN A 546 22.19 11.47 -36.15
C GLN A 546 22.84 11.31 -34.77
N MET A 547 24.14 11.47 -34.64
CA MET A 547 24.85 11.44 -33.35
C MET A 547 24.30 12.48 -32.37
N LEU A 548 23.99 13.68 -32.84
CA LEU A 548 23.45 14.77 -32.03
C LEU A 548 22.03 14.47 -31.56
N LEU A 549 21.20 13.86 -32.41
CA LEU A 549 19.83 13.41 -32.05
C LEU A 549 19.86 12.25 -31.06
N VAL A 550 20.79 11.30 -31.19
CA VAL A 550 20.99 10.21 -30.25
C VAL A 550 21.43 10.74 -28.88
N MET A 551 22.38 11.68 -28.83
CA MET A 551 22.80 12.33 -27.58
C MET A 551 21.66 13.07 -26.89
N LEU A 552 20.82 13.78 -27.64
CA LEU A 552 19.61 14.42 -27.10
C LEU A 552 18.55 13.41 -26.64
N GLY A 553 18.48 12.23 -27.27
CA GLY A 553 17.54 11.15 -26.95
C GLY A 553 17.88 10.43 -25.65
N ILE A 554 19.15 10.31 -25.30
CA ILE A 554 19.59 9.67 -24.05
C ILE A 554 19.13 10.47 -22.81
N GLY A 555 18.87 11.77 -22.95
CA GLY A 555 18.42 12.64 -21.85
C GLY A 555 16.91 12.86 -21.69
N ALA A 556 16.07 12.45 -22.65
CA ALA A 556 14.68 12.93 -22.74
C ALA A 556 13.60 11.85 -23.04
N GLY A 557 13.86 10.58 -22.77
CA GLY A 557 12.84 9.52 -23.02
C GLY A 557 12.59 9.25 -24.53
N ALA A 558 12.86 8.06 -24.94
CA ALA A 558 13.28 7.62 -26.29
C ALA A 558 12.33 7.81 -27.50
N MET A 559 11.09 8.25 -27.38
CA MET A 559 10.14 8.20 -28.52
C MET A 559 10.29 9.35 -29.52
N LEU A 560 10.41 10.58 -29.06
CA LEU A 560 10.45 11.76 -29.93
C LEU A 560 11.74 11.86 -30.77
N PRO A 561 12.93 11.61 -30.21
CA PRO A 561 14.18 11.57 -30.97
C PRO A 561 14.24 10.46 -32.02
N LEU A 562 13.68 9.29 -31.74
CA LEU A 562 13.59 8.19 -32.70
C LEU A 562 12.72 8.53 -33.91
N LEU A 563 11.62 9.25 -33.70
CA LEU A 563 10.73 9.70 -34.76
C LEU A 563 11.39 10.78 -35.64
N LEU A 564 12.18 11.67 -35.03
CA LEU A 564 12.99 12.67 -35.76
C LEU A 564 14.13 12.02 -36.56
N LEU A 565 14.76 10.96 -36.04
CA LEU A 565 15.74 10.16 -36.76
C LEU A 565 15.13 9.53 -38.02
N LEU A 566 13.94 8.92 -37.89
CA LEU A 566 13.25 8.29 -39.01
C LEU A 566 12.88 9.29 -40.11
N VAL A 567 12.43 10.48 -39.73
CA VAL A 567 12.13 11.57 -40.69
C VAL A 567 13.39 12.04 -41.40
N LEU A 568 14.51 12.12 -40.69
CA LEU A 568 15.81 12.51 -41.24
C LEU A 568 16.33 11.46 -42.24
N ASP A 569 16.19 10.16 -41.88
CA ASP A 569 16.58 9.04 -42.73
C ASP A 569 15.81 9.03 -44.05
N VAL A 570 14.48 9.24 -44.00
CA VAL A 570 13.62 9.32 -45.17
C VAL A 570 14.00 10.53 -46.05
N ALA A 571 14.25 11.67 -45.45
CA ALA A 571 14.67 12.88 -46.17
C ALA A 571 16.02 12.73 -46.89
N VAL A 572 16.98 12.06 -46.25
CA VAL A 572 18.29 11.77 -46.83
C VAL A 572 18.20 10.72 -47.93
N LEU A 573 17.36 9.67 -47.72
CA LEU A 573 17.13 8.66 -48.74
C LEU A 573 16.49 9.28 -49.97
N TYR A 574 15.47 10.15 -49.82
CA TYR A 574 14.84 10.89 -50.89
C TYR A 574 15.88 11.77 -51.67
N TRP A 575 16.73 12.50 -50.95
CA TRP A 575 17.77 13.34 -51.51
C TRP A 575 18.81 12.52 -52.29
N LEU A 576 19.24 11.37 -51.75
CA LEU A 576 20.17 10.46 -52.44
C LEU A 576 19.54 9.88 -53.72
N LEU A 577 18.26 9.49 -53.66
CA LEU A 577 17.51 8.99 -54.85
C LEU A 577 17.37 10.06 -55.90
N GLU A 578 17.03 11.32 -55.55
CA GLU A 578 16.92 12.44 -56.48
C GLU A 578 18.25 12.80 -57.15
N LYS A 579 19.39 12.56 -56.44
CA LYS A 579 20.75 12.79 -56.99
C LYS A 579 21.30 11.60 -57.79
N ALA A 580 20.73 10.41 -57.60
CA ALA A 580 21.13 9.21 -58.34
C ALA A 580 20.45 9.12 -59.73
N TRP A 581 19.35 9.87 -59.94
CA TRP A 581 18.73 10.13 -61.22
C TRP A 581 19.27 11.42 -61.82
#